data_45c44b2d43a7111c7cd4e2f62dbc30ff
#
_entry.id   45c44b2d43a7111c7cd4e2f62dbc30ff
#
_cell.length_a   1.000
_cell.length_b   1.000
_cell.length_c   1.000
_cell.angle_alpha   90.00
_cell.angle_beta   90.00
_cell.angle_gamma   90.00
#
_symmetry.space_group_name_H-M   'P 1'
#
loop_
_entity.id
_entity.type
_entity.pdbx_description
1 polymer ?
#
loop_
_entity_poly.entity_id
_entity_poly.type
_entity_poly.pdbx_seq_one_letter_code
_entity_poly.pdbx_strand_id
1 'polypeptide(L)'
;MHAPALSDSALQVLLVDDDAELRDLLRKFFQQRGIAFSVLHDATNLARRLERERPSIIVLDLMMPGVDGLTALKQLRVSGDTIPVIMLTARAEGVDRVLGLELGADDYLAKPFMPQELLARIHAVLRRQGRPQTTAAQEKRVPCRFGRFELDFSSRTLLCEGTAVKLTGGEYALLEVLASHPMETLSRTRLIELLYGPDAEVTERGIDVPVWRLRRLIEDDPSNPRRLQTMRGVGYMFIPDSPADEESV
;
A
#
# COMPACT_ATOMS: atom_id res chain seq x y z
N MET A 1 13.62 13.60 20.36
CA MET A 1 14.61 13.25 19.33
C MET A 1 13.84 12.86 18.09
N HIS A 2 13.94 13.67 17.02
CA HIS A 2 13.26 13.42 15.74
C HIS A 2 13.87 12.19 15.08
N ALA A 3 13.02 11.25 14.64
CA ALA A 3 13.45 10.16 13.77
C ALA A 3 14.05 10.76 12.49
N PRO A 4 15.13 10.18 11.91
CA PRO A 4 15.66 10.66 10.65
C PRO A 4 14.56 10.51 9.57
N ALA A 5 14.07 11.62 9.07
CA ALA A 5 13.28 11.67 7.87
C ALA A 5 14.11 11.00 6.76
N LEU A 6 13.46 10.22 5.89
CA LEU A 6 14.07 9.81 4.63
C LEU A 6 14.65 11.10 4.02
N SER A 7 15.96 11.10 3.74
CA SER A 7 16.57 12.29 3.15
C SER A 7 15.89 12.52 1.80
N ASP A 8 15.25 13.64 1.61
CA ASP A 8 14.54 14.02 0.37
C ASP A 8 15.43 13.83 -0.87
N SER A 9 16.76 13.88 -0.71
CA SER A 9 17.74 13.68 -1.77
C SER A 9 17.81 12.25 -2.36
N ALA A 10 17.24 11.24 -1.67
CA ALA A 10 17.16 9.85 -2.18
C ALA A 10 15.79 9.52 -2.78
N LEU A 11 14.80 10.41 -2.64
CA LEU A 11 13.45 10.22 -3.10
C LEU A 11 13.35 10.47 -4.61
N GLN A 12 12.84 9.49 -5.35
CA GLN A 12 12.56 9.57 -6.79
C GLN A 12 11.06 9.40 -7.04
N VAL A 13 10.41 10.43 -7.51
CA VAL A 13 8.97 10.44 -7.81
C VAL A 13 8.76 10.40 -9.32
N LEU A 14 7.97 9.44 -9.80
CA LEU A 14 7.50 9.40 -11.17
C LEU A 14 6.04 9.83 -11.21
N LEU A 15 5.74 10.92 -11.91
CA LEU A 15 4.38 11.33 -12.22
C LEU A 15 3.97 10.80 -13.60
N VAL A 16 2.78 10.24 -13.69
CA VAL A 16 2.12 9.86 -14.97
C VAL A 16 0.80 10.60 -15.03
N ASP A 17 0.74 11.65 -15.82
CA ASP A 17 -0.40 12.57 -15.90
C ASP A 17 -0.34 13.36 -17.22
N ASP A 18 -1.45 13.55 -17.90
CA ASP A 18 -1.53 14.29 -19.18
C ASP A 18 -1.67 15.81 -18.99
N ASP A 19 -2.01 16.28 -17.80
CA ASP A 19 -2.12 17.70 -17.46
C ASP A 19 -0.76 18.39 -17.41
N ALA A 20 -0.51 19.29 -18.39
CA ALA A 20 0.75 20.02 -18.50
C ALA A 20 0.98 21.01 -17.34
N GLU A 21 -0.08 21.67 -16.86
CA GLU A 21 0.01 22.66 -15.79
C GLU A 21 0.36 21.99 -14.46
N LEU A 22 -0.29 20.88 -14.17
CA LEU A 22 0.01 20.07 -12.98
C LEU A 22 1.46 19.54 -13.01
N ARG A 23 1.92 19.02 -14.16
CA ARG A 23 3.30 18.55 -14.31
C ARG A 23 4.32 19.64 -14.04
N ASP A 24 4.08 20.85 -14.56
CA ASP A 24 5.00 21.99 -14.39
C ASP A 24 4.96 22.55 -12.96
N LEU A 25 3.80 22.58 -12.34
CA LEU A 25 3.63 22.94 -10.93
C LEU A 25 4.43 21.99 -10.03
N LEU A 26 4.23 20.68 -10.19
CA LEU A 26 4.87 19.67 -9.35
C LEU A 26 6.37 19.60 -9.63
N ARG A 27 6.83 19.78 -10.89
CA ARG A 27 8.25 19.85 -11.22
C ARG A 27 8.95 20.96 -10.44
N LYS A 28 8.40 22.17 -10.45
CA LYS A 28 8.94 23.31 -9.70
C LYS A 28 8.97 23.04 -8.19
N PHE A 29 7.88 22.47 -7.68
CA PHE A 29 7.72 22.18 -6.26
C PHE A 29 8.74 21.13 -5.75
N PHE A 30 8.94 20.02 -6.47
CA PHE A 30 9.88 18.97 -6.10
C PHE A 30 11.33 19.40 -6.32
N GLN A 31 11.63 20.13 -7.40
CA GLN A 31 12.95 20.69 -7.67
C GLN A 31 13.43 21.64 -6.57
N GLN A 32 12.56 22.51 -6.04
CA GLN A 32 12.87 23.39 -4.92
C GLN A 32 13.24 22.65 -3.63
N ARG A 33 12.87 21.38 -3.53
CA ARG A 33 13.15 20.51 -2.37
C ARG A 33 14.25 19.50 -2.61
N GLY A 34 14.91 19.54 -3.77
CA GLY A 34 15.97 18.61 -4.11
C GLY A 34 15.49 17.18 -4.34
N ILE A 35 14.18 16.99 -4.56
CA ILE A 35 13.55 15.67 -4.82
C ILE A 35 13.65 15.38 -6.32
N ALA A 36 14.18 14.19 -6.67
CA ALA A 36 14.22 13.74 -8.06
C ALA A 36 12.79 13.49 -8.58
N PHE A 37 12.44 14.16 -9.68
CA PHE A 37 11.11 14.16 -10.24
C PHE A 37 11.16 13.90 -11.74
N SER A 38 10.50 12.87 -12.19
CA SER A 38 10.36 12.51 -13.60
C SER A 38 8.91 12.38 -14.01
N VAL A 39 8.63 12.48 -15.30
CA VAL A 39 7.27 12.58 -15.82
C VAL A 39 7.08 11.68 -17.03
N LEU A 40 5.93 11.05 -17.12
CA LEU A 40 5.33 10.48 -18.34
C LEU A 40 4.02 11.22 -18.63
N HIS A 41 3.73 11.42 -19.91
CA HIS A 41 2.49 12.09 -20.37
C HIS A 41 1.31 11.13 -20.46
N ASP A 42 1.57 9.83 -20.48
CA ASP A 42 0.61 8.74 -20.55
C ASP A 42 1.22 7.46 -19.96
N ALA A 43 0.40 6.44 -19.76
CA ALA A 43 0.82 5.17 -19.19
C ALA A 43 1.37 4.15 -20.22
N THR A 44 1.35 4.47 -21.52
CA THR A 44 1.71 3.53 -22.60
C THR A 44 3.14 2.98 -22.45
N ASN A 45 4.05 3.82 -22.00
CA ASN A 45 5.45 3.48 -21.83
C ASN A 45 5.86 3.22 -20.37
N LEU A 46 4.90 3.09 -19.46
CA LEU A 46 5.19 2.96 -18.03
C LEU A 46 6.05 1.71 -17.73
N ALA A 47 5.66 0.54 -18.22
CA ALA A 47 6.42 -0.70 -17.99
C ALA A 47 7.87 -0.59 -18.50
N ARG A 48 8.06 -0.09 -19.72
CA ARG A 48 9.40 0.12 -20.31
C ARG A 48 10.23 1.16 -19.52
N ARG A 49 9.57 2.17 -18.95
CA ARG A 49 10.23 3.16 -18.11
C ARG A 49 10.75 2.52 -16.83
N LEU A 50 9.94 1.66 -16.19
CA LEU A 50 10.29 0.97 -14.94
C LEU A 50 11.41 -0.06 -15.09
N GLU A 51 11.61 -0.62 -16.28
CA GLU A 51 12.77 -1.47 -16.59
C GLU A 51 14.10 -0.70 -16.57
N ARG A 52 14.06 0.60 -16.88
CA ARG A 52 15.25 1.46 -16.97
C ARG A 52 15.54 2.22 -15.70
N GLU A 53 14.49 2.71 -15.06
CA GLU A 53 14.58 3.55 -13.87
C GLU A 53 13.55 3.05 -12.86
N ARG A 54 13.98 2.81 -11.64
CA ARG A 54 13.11 2.34 -10.57
C ARG A 54 12.82 3.51 -9.62
N PRO A 55 11.72 4.25 -9.81
CA PRO A 55 11.35 5.32 -8.89
C PRO A 55 10.97 4.74 -7.53
N SER A 56 11.07 5.58 -6.49
CA SER A 56 10.63 5.22 -5.13
C SER A 56 9.10 5.07 -5.06
N ILE A 57 8.38 5.84 -5.87
CA ILE A 57 6.91 5.89 -5.90
C ILE A 57 6.42 6.40 -7.25
N ILE A 58 5.26 5.91 -7.66
CA ILE A 58 4.53 6.41 -8.83
C ILE A 58 3.32 7.20 -8.34
N VAL A 59 3.12 8.38 -8.93
CA VAL A 59 1.89 9.17 -8.83
C VAL A 59 1.19 9.05 -10.17
N LEU A 60 0.02 8.45 -10.20
CA LEU A 60 -0.66 8.01 -11.43
C LEU A 60 -2.04 8.63 -11.55
N ASP A 61 -2.26 9.40 -12.60
CA ASP A 61 -3.61 9.92 -12.87
C ASP A 61 -4.56 8.80 -13.29
N LEU A 62 -5.78 8.88 -12.79
CA LEU A 62 -6.85 7.96 -13.12
C LEU A 62 -7.31 8.15 -14.57
N MET A 63 -7.52 9.41 -14.96
CA MET A 63 -8.21 9.81 -16.20
C MET A 63 -7.19 10.33 -17.22
N MET A 64 -6.63 9.43 -18.01
CA MET A 64 -5.71 9.77 -19.09
C MET A 64 -6.22 9.25 -20.42
N PRO A 65 -5.93 9.93 -21.54
CA PRO A 65 -6.24 9.41 -22.86
C PRO A 65 -5.42 8.15 -23.19
N GLY A 66 -6.04 7.20 -23.87
CA GLY A 66 -5.43 5.94 -24.26
C GLY A 66 -5.48 4.89 -23.16
N VAL A 67 -4.39 4.66 -22.44
CA VAL A 67 -4.33 3.73 -21.29
C VAL A 67 -4.68 4.49 -20.02
N ASP A 68 -5.86 4.23 -19.45
CA ASP A 68 -6.27 4.83 -18.18
C ASP A 68 -5.42 4.33 -17.00
N GLY A 69 -5.43 5.08 -15.89
CA GLY A 69 -4.60 4.77 -14.73
C GLY A 69 -4.96 3.46 -14.05
N LEU A 70 -6.23 3.04 -14.05
CA LEU A 70 -6.64 1.75 -13.46
C LEU A 70 -6.09 0.58 -14.26
N THR A 71 -6.17 0.67 -15.60
CA THR A 71 -5.60 -0.33 -16.50
C THR A 71 -4.08 -0.42 -16.33
N ALA A 72 -3.38 0.71 -16.22
CA ALA A 72 -1.95 0.76 -15.99
C ALA A 72 -1.57 0.12 -14.64
N LEU A 73 -2.28 0.46 -13.56
CA LEU A 73 -2.08 -0.12 -12.23
C LEU A 73 -2.30 -1.64 -12.25
N LYS A 74 -3.39 -2.09 -12.88
CA LYS A 74 -3.69 -3.52 -13.03
C LYS A 74 -2.55 -4.26 -13.74
N GLN A 75 -2.04 -3.72 -14.84
CA GLN A 75 -0.92 -4.30 -15.58
C GLN A 75 0.34 -4.40 -14.72
N LEU A 76 0.67 -3.37 -13.95
CA LEU A 76 1.78 -3.38 -13.00
C LEU A 76 1.63 -4.50 -11.96
N ARG A 77 0.45 -4.67 -11.38
CA ARG A 77 0.22 -5.70 -10.37
C ARG A 77 0.19 -7.11 -10.94
N VAL A 78 -0.34 -7.30 -12.14
CA VAL A 78 -0.32 -8.58 -12.88
C VAL A 78 1.12 -9.00 -13.22
N SER A 79 2.00 -8.05 -13.57
CA SER A 79 3.42 -8.34 -13.80
C SER A 79 4.20 -8.65 -12.51
N GLY A 80 3.55 -8.59 -11.35
CA GLY A 80 4.16 -8.82 -10.04
C GLY A 80 4.98 -7.63 -9.53
N ASP A 81 4.78 -6.43 -10.10
CA ASP A 81 5.43 -5.22 -9.62
C ASP A 81 4.71 -4.67 -8.39
N THR A 82 5.45 -4.47 -7.31
CA THR A 82 4.94 -3.99 -6.02
C THR A 82 5.31 -2.54 -5.72
N ILE A 83 5.84 -1.81 -6.73
CA ILE A 83 6.20 -0.40 -6.56
C ILE A 83 5.01 0.40 -6.00
N PRO A 84 5.23 1.31 -5.03
CA PRO A 84 4.17 2.12 -4.46
C PRO A 84 3.48 2.99 -5.51
N VAL A 85 2.15 3.06 -5.44
CA VAL A 85 1.35 3.89 -6.34
C VAL A 85 0.35 4.73 -5.56
N ILE A 86 0.40 6.05 -5.74
CA ILE A 86 -0.67 6.98 -5.34
C ILE A 86 -1.48 7.31 -6.59
N MET A 87 -2.80 7.08 -6.54
CA MET A 87 -3.70 7.45 -7.64
C MET A 87 -4.17 8.88 -7.47
N LEU A 88 -4.13 9.67 -8.55
CA LEU A 88 -4.81 10.96 -8.63
C LEU A 88 -6.19 10.76 -9.26
N THR A 89 -7.22 11.41 -8.71
CA THR A 89 -8.60 11.30 -9.23
C THR A 89 -9.29 12.66 -9.26
N ALA A 90 -10.02 12.94 -10.35
CA ALA A 90 -10.86 14.14 -10.46
C ALA A 90 -12.16 14.04 -9.64
N ARG A 91 -12.55 12.84 -9.20
CA ARG A 91 -13.78 12.60 -8.44
C ARG A 91 -13.48 12.01 -7.07
N ALA A 92 -13.99 12.67 -6.04
CA ALA A 92 -14.05 12.14 -4.69
C ALA A 92 -15.12 11.03 -4.55
N GLU A 93 -15.82 10.65 -5.63
CA GLU A 93 -16.92 9.69 -5.59
C GLU A 93 -16.41 8.27 -5.41
N GLY A 94 -16.99 7.58 -4.43
CA GLY A 94 -16.47 6.36 -3.81
C GLY A 94 -16.22 5.15 -4.71
N VAL A 95 -16.74 5.08 -5.93
CA VAL A 95 -16.64 3.90 -6.80
C VAL A 95 -15.23 3.77 -7.41
N ASP A 96 -14.67 4.86 -7.94
CA ASP A 96 -13.32 4.84 -8.53
C ASP A 96 -12.23 4.62 -7.48
N ARG A 97 -12.46 5.13 -6.28
CA ARG A 97 -11.58 4.98 -5.14
C ARG A 97 -11.55 3.53 -4.61
N VAL A 98 -12.71 2.87 -4.60
CA VAL A 98 -12.82 1.45 -4.23
C VAL A 98 -12.15 0.58 -5.29
N LEU A 99 -12.43 0.79 -6.57
CA LEU A 99 -11.84 0.03 -7.67
C LEU A 99 -10.31 0.13 -7.71
N GLY A 100 -9.75 1.29 -7.50
CA GLY A 100 -8.32 1.43 -7.56
C GLY A 100 -7.61 0.87 -6.32
N LEU A 101 -8.21 0.94 -5.12
CA LEU A 101 -7.72 0.20 -3.96
C LEU A 101 -7.80 -1.30 -4.24
N GLU A 102 -8.87 -1.80 -4.88
CA GLU A 102 -8.98 -3.20 -5.34
C GLU A 102 -7.86 -3.60 -6.30
N LEU A 103 -7.41 -2.68 -7.14
CA LEU A 103 -6.34 -2.93 -8.11
C LEU A 103 -4.92 -2.77 -7.54
N GLY A 104 -4.76 -2.27 -6.31
CA GLY A 104 -3.45 -2.26 -5.66
C GLY A 104 -2.76 -0.92 -5.52
N ALA A 105 -3.49 0.18 -5.56
CA ALA A 105 -2.96 1.47 -5.13
C ALA A 105 -2.68 1.47 -3.62
N ASP A 106 -1.65 2.22 -3.22
CA ASP A 106 -1.25 2.37 -1.82
C ASP A 106 -1.91 3.59 -1.16
N ASP A 107 -2.35 4.58 -1.95
CA ASP A 107 -3.13 5.74 -1.50
C ASP A 107 -3.86 6.41 -2.68
N TYR A 108 -4.76 7.34 -2.36
CA TYR A 108 -5.55 8.16 -3.29
C TYR A 108 -5.49 9.62 -2.91
N LEU A 109 -5.46 10.49 -3.93
CA LEU A 109 -5.51 11.93 -3.74
C LEU A 109 -6.48 12.54 -4.75
N ALA A 110 -7.50 13.24 -4.26
CA ALA A 110 -8.47 13.93 -5.10
C ALA A 110 -7.89 15.22 -5.68
N LYS A 111 -8.12 15.49 -6.95
CA LYS A 111 -7.87 16.79 -7.59
C LYS A 111 -9.08 17.72 -7.33
N PRO A 112 -8.89 19.02 -7.02
CA PRO A 112 -7.59 19.70 -6.86
C PRO A 112 -6.95 19.45 -5.48
N PHE A 113 -5.62 19.39 -5.40
CA PHE A 113 -4.87 19.19 -4.17
C PHE A 113 -3.69 20.18 -4.06
N MET A 114 -3.18 20.34 -2.85
CA MET A 114 -1.97 21.11 -2.61
C MET A 114 -0.74 20.22 -2.83
N PRO A 115 0.35 20.70 -3.49
CA PRO A 115 1.59 19.92 -3.66
C PRO A 115 2.19 19.40 -2.35
N GLN A 116 1.99 20.15 -1.25
CA GLN A 116 2.41 19.75 0.10
C GLN A 116 1.65 18.52 0.59
N GLU A 117 0.35 18.41 0.28
CA GLU A 117 -0.47 17.26 0.62
C GLU A 117 0.03 16.01 -0.11
N LEU A 118 0.30 16.12 -1.42
CA LEU A 118 0.89 15.01 -2.19
C LEU A 118 2.20 14.55 -1.56
N LEU A 119 3.11 15.46 -1.21
CA LEU A 119 4.39 15.12 -0.58
C LEU A 119 4.19 14.44 0.79
N ALA A 120 3.25 14.92 1.60
CA ALA A 120 2.93 14.30 2.89
C ALA A 120 2.42 12.86 2.71
N ARG A 121 1.58 12.60 1.70
CA ARG A 121 1.08 11.26 1.35
C ARG A 121 2.20 10.36 0.80
N ILE A 122 3.07 10.88 -0.05
CA ILE A 122 4.27 10.17 -0.52
C ILE A 122 5.10 9.70 0.67
N HIS A 123 5.42 10.59 1.61
CA HIS A 123 6.17 10.23 2.82
C HIS A 123 5.42 9.20 3.67
N ALA A 124 4.10 9.30 3.79
CA ALA A 124 3.29 8.34 4.54
C ALA A 124 3.30 6.94 3.89
N VAL A 125 3.19 6.86 2.57
CA VAL A 125 3.26 5.60 1.82
C VAL A 125 4.65 4.97 1.96
N LEU A 126 5.72 5.74 1.71
CA LEU A 126 7.09 5.24 1.78
C LEU A 126 7.51 4.87 3.22
N ARG A 127 7.04 5.60 4.22
CA ARG A 127 7.26 5.25 5.62
C ARG A 127 6.66 3.90 5.98
N ARG A 128 5.50 3.55 5.43
CA ARG A 128 4.89 2.22 5.60
C ARG A 128 5.74 1.11 4.97
N GLN A 129 6.47 1.41 3.89
CA GLN A 129 7.36 0.45 3.22
C GLN A 129 8.75 0.38 3.85
N GLY A 130 9.27 1.48 4.37
CA GLY A 130 10.66 1.64 4.82
C GLY A 130 10.86 1.60 6.34
N ARG A 131 9.85 1.39 7.17
CA ARG A 131 10.07 1.36 8.62
C ARG A 131 10.80 0.08 9.07
N PRO A 132 12.08 0.20 9.45
CA PRO A 132 12.45 -0.29 10.75
C PRO A 132 11.76 0.66 11.75
N GLN A 133 10.86 0.18 12.59
CA GLN A 133 10.49 0.94 13.78
C GLN A 133 11.74 1.05 14.65
N THR A 134 12.51 2.13 14.48
CA THR A 134 13.53 2.56 15.43
C THR A 134 12.82 3.22 16.60
N THR A 135 12.12 2.46 17.38
CA THR A 135 11.96 2.71 18.80
C THR A 135 12.85 1.72 19.51
N ALA A 136 13.67 2.23 20.41
CA ALA A 136 14.59 1.51 21.26
C ALA A 136 13.88 0.36 21.98
N ALA A 137 13.89 -0.80 21.39
CA ALA A 137 13.67 -2.16 21.81
C ALA A 137 13.38 -2.98 20.54
N GLN A 138 14.40 -3.18 19.68
CA GLN A 138 14.37 -4.33 18.78
C GLN A 138 14.61 -5.60 19.64
N GLU A 139 13.65 -5.91 20.49
CA GLU A 139 13.41 -7.31 20.81
C GLU A 139 13.17 -7.98 19.45
N LYS A 140 13.97 -9.00 19.14
CA LYS A 140 13.77 -9.85 17.97
C LYS A 140 12.32 -10.33 18.03
N ARG A 141 11.41 -9.67 17.32
CA ARG A 141 10.04 -10.15 17.22
C ARG A 141 10.11 -11.54 16.61
N VAL A 142 9.58 -12.50 17.32
CA VAL A 142 9.48 -13.87 16.82
C VAL A 142 8.61 -13.84 15.56
N PRO A 143 9.03 -14.48 14.46
CA PRO A 143 8.20 -14.57 13.26
C PRO A 143 6.80 -15.12 13.61
N CYS A 144 5.78 -14.55 13.03
CA CYS A 144 4.40 -15.04 13.19
C CYS A 144 4.15 -16.15 12.18
N ARG A 145 3.88 -17.37 12.69
CA ARG A 145 3.53 -18.53 11.85
C ARG A 145 2.03 -18.75 11.86
N PHE A 146 1.48 -19.03 10.69
CA PHE A 146 0.07 -19.36 10.52
C PHE A 146 -0.15 -20.25 9.28
N GLY A 147 -0.62 -21.45 9.49
CA GLY A 147 -0.72 -22.47 8.45
C GLY A 147 0.63 -22.66 7.74
N ARG A 148 0.63 -22.53 6.41
CA ARG A 148 1.85 -22.63 5.57
C ARG A 148 2.68 -21.34 5.47
N PHE A 149 2.27 -20.28 6.18
CA PHE A 149 2.91 -18.97 6.10
C PHE A 149 3.78 -18.68 7.32
N GLU A 150 4.86 -17.90 7.07
CA GLU A 150 5.72 -17.32 8.09
C GLU A 150 5.95 -15.84 7.77
N LEU A 151 5.48 -14.95 8.66
CA LEU A 151 5.70 -13.51 8.57
C LEU A 151 6.92 -13.14 9.42
N ASP A 152 8.01 -12.78 8.76
CA ASP A 152 9.19 -12.22 9.40
C ASP A 152 9.08 -10.69 9.45
N PHE A 153 8.91 -10.18 10.68
CA PHE A 153 8.81 -8.75 10.92
C PHE A 153 10.11 -8.00 10.69
N SER A 154 11.26 -8.68 10.86
CA SER A 154 12.58 -8.06 10.74
C SER A 154 12.96 -7.82 9.29
N SER A 155 12.76 -8.82 8.43
CA SER A 155 13.01 -8.73 6.99
C SER A 155 11.82 -8.15 6.21
N ARG A 156 10.66 -7.97 6.86
CA ARG A 156 9.38 -7.57 6.26
C ARG A 156 8.95 -8.50 5.13
N THR A 157 9.12 -9.78 5.33
CA THR A 157 8.86 -10.80 4.31
C THR A 157 7.80 -11.77 4.79
N LEU A 158 6.85 -12.08 3.91
CA LEU A 158 5.95 -13.21 4.07
C LEU A 158 6.49 -14.39 3.28
N LEU A 159 6.71 -15.52 3.92
CA LEU A 159 7.07 -16.77 3.29
C LEU A 159 5.85 -17.68 3.24
N CYS A 160 5.67 -18.40 2.14
CA CYS A 160 4.75 -19.52 2.02
C CYS A 160 5.57 -20.77 1.72
N GLU A 161 5.62 -21.72 2.65
CA GLU A 161 6.45 -22.92 2.52
C GLU A 161 7.92 -22.60 2.15
N GLY A 162 8.47 -21.55 2.78
CA GLY A 162 9.84 -21.10 2.53
C GLY A 162 10.03 -20.23 1.28
N THR A 163 9.00 -20.05 0.44
CA THR A 163 9.07 -19.20 -0.75
C THR A 163 8.51 -17.81 -0.47
N ALA A 164 9.24 -16.77 -0.86
CA ALA A 164 8.80 -15.39 -0.63
C ALA A 164 7.54 -15.03 -1.42
N VAL A 165 6.51 -14.57 -0.72
CA VAL A 165 5.28 -14.02 -1.31
C VAL A 165 5.45 -12.53 -1.54
N LYS A 166 5.19 -12.07 -2.76
CA LYS A 166 5.25 -10.64 -3.09
C LYS A 166 4.04 -9.91 -2.52
N LEU A 167 4.29 -9.00 -1.59
CA LEU A 167 3.30 -8.09 -1.02
C LEU A 167 3.58 -6.65 -1.46
N THR A 168 2.53 -5.87 -1.69
CA THR A 168 2.66 -4.40 -1.70
C THR A 168 2.93 -3.89 -0.28
N GLY A 169 3.45 -2.67 -0.16
CA GLY A 169 3.68 -2.08 1.17
C GLY A 169 2.42 -1.97 2.01
N GLY A 170 1.27 -1.69 1.39
CA GLY A 170 -0.02 -1.64 2.08
C GLY A 170 -0.50 -3.01 2.57
N GLU A 171 -0.33 -4.06 1.77
CA GLU A 171 -0.66 -5.44 2.18
C GLU A 171 0.21 -5.92 3.33
N TYR A 172 1.52 -5.63 3.25
CA TYR A 172 2.42 -5.96 4.35
C TYR A 172 2.04 -5.21 5.63
N ALA A 173 1.80 -3.89 5.56
CA ALA A 173 1.44 -3.08 6.72
C ALA A 173 0.14 -3.58 7.39
N LEU A 174 -0.88 -3.94 6.58
CA LEU A 174 -2.11 -4.51 7.09
C LEU A 174 -1.87 -5.85 7.79
N LEU A 175 -1.12 -6.76 7.15
CA LEU A 175 -0.79 -8.05 7.74
C LEU A 175 0.03 -7.89 9.04
N GLU A 176 1.00 -6.97 9.06
CA GLU A 176 1.80 -6.67 10.26
C GLU A 176 0.94 -6.17 11.42
N VAL A 177 -0.01 -5.26 11.16
CA VAL A 177 -0.95 -4.77 12.18
C VAL A 177 -1.82 -5.91 12.70
N LEU A 178 -2.40 -6.71 11.83
CA LEU A 178 -3.25 -7.84 12.20
C LEU A 178 -2.49 -8.92 12.97
N ALA A 179 -1.30 -9.29 12.52
CA ALA A 179 -0.45 -10.27 13.18
C ALA A 179 0.14 -9.80 14.53
N SER A 180 0.17 -8.47 14.74
CA SER A 180 0.55 -7.88 16.03
C SER A 180 -0.60 -7.86 17.05
N HIS A 181 -1.83 -8.16 16.63
CA HIS A 181 -3.05 -8.19 17.44
C HIS A 181 -3.81 -9.51 17.20
N PRO A 182 -3.17 -10.68 17.36
CA PRO A 182 -3.81 -11.95 17.10
C PRO A 182 -5.00 -12.18 18.02
N MET A 183 -6.07 -12.76 17.52
CA MET A 183 -7.31 -13.06 18.25
C MET A 183 -8.05 -11.81 18.80
N GLU A 184 -7.58 -10.61 18.48
CA GLU A 184 -8.24 -9.35 18.83
C GLU A 184 -9.12 -8.88 17.67
N THR A 185 -10.35 -8.46 17.99
CA THR A 185 -11.22 -7.82 17.00
C THR A 185 -10.85 -6.35 16.85
N LEU A 186 -10.22 -5.99 15.75
CA LEU A 186 -9.92 -4.61 15.40
C LEU A 186 -11.08 -3.99 14.62
N SER A 187 -11.61 -2.87 15.11
CA SER A 187 -12.61 -2.11 14.36
C SER A 187 -12.01 -1.52 13.09
N ARG A 188 -12.86 -1.20 12.10
CA ARG A 188 -12.41 -0.54 10.87
C ARG A 188 -11.70 0.78 11.14
N THR A 189 -12.27 1.58 12.01
CA THR A 189 -11.66 2.84 12.47
C THR A 189 -10.29 2.59 13.09
N ARG A 190 -10.19 1.59 13.99
CA ARG A 190 -8.92 1.26 14.65
C ARG A 190 -7.85 0.79 13.66
N LEU A 191 -8.22 -0.01 12.67
CA LEU A 191 -7.32 -0.41 11.59
C LEU A 191 -6.83 0.78 10.77
N ILE A 192 -7.73 1.70 10.44
CA ILE A 192 -7.37 2.94 9.72
C ILE A 192 -6.39 3.77 10.55
N GLU A 193 -6.66 3.99 11.83
CA GLU A 193 -5.75 4.73 12.73
C GLU A 193 -4.36 4.09 12.79
N LEU A 194 -4.29 2.76 12.94
CA LEU A 194 -3.03 2.03 13.03
C LEU A 194 -2.24 2.06 11.71
N LEU A 195 -2.93 2.01 10.58
CA LEU A 195 -2.32 2.00 9.24
C LEU A 195 -1.96 3.39 8.74
N TYR A 196 -2.82 4.36 8.97
CA TYR A 196 -2.75 5.66 8.32
C TYR A 196 -2.54 6.82 9.28
N GLY A 197 -2.73 6.59 10.59
CA GLY A 197 -2.68 7.62 11.63
C GLY A 197 -4.07 8.15 12.01
N PRO A 198 -4.18 8.89 13.14
CA PRO A 198 -5.46 9.34 13.67
C PRO A 198 -6.17 10.38 12.80
N ASP A 199 -5.42 11.14 12.01
CA ASP A 199 -5.96 12.21 11.15
C ASP A 199 -6.20 11.74 9.70
N ALA A 200 -6.26 10.43 9.47
CA ALA A 200 -6.41 9.92 8.12
C ALA A 200 -7.84 10.11 7.58
N GLU A 201 -7.97 10.81 6.47
CA GLU A 201 -9.24 10.97 5.73
C GLU A 201 -9.58 9.70 4.90
N VAL A 202 -9.52 8.53 5.53
CA VAL A 202 -9.88 7.25 4.92
C VAL A 202 -11.24 6.82 5.46
N THR A 203 -12.18 6.53 4.55
CA THR A 203 -13.49 6.02 4.95
C THR A 203 -13.37 4.59 5.48
N GLU A 204 -14.25 4.17 6.38
CA GLU A 204 -14.27 2.80 6.92
C GLU A 204 -14.32 1.72 5.83
N ARG A 205 -14.99 1.97 4.72
CA ARG A 205 -15.04 1.07 3.56
C ARG A 205 -13.70 0.95 2.84
N GLY A 206 -12.83 1.93 3.00
CA GLY A 206 -11.48 1.90 2.41
C GLY A 206 -10.59 0.78 2.93
N ILE A 207 -10.91 0.19 4.11
CA ILE A 207 -10.16 -0.94 4.67
C ILE A 207 -10.65 -2.31 4.13
N ASP A 208 -11.89 -2.39 3.70
CA ASP A 208 -12.50 -3.67 3.29
C ASP A 208 -11.77 -4.26 2.07
N VAL A 209 -11.28 -3.41 1.20
CA VAL A 209 -10.58 -3.79 -0.02
C VAL A 209 -9.16 -4.31 0.24
N PRO A 210 -8.27 -3.62 0.97
CA PRO A 210 -7.01 -4.20 1.42
C PRO A 210 -7.18 -5.54 2.13
N VAL A 211 -8.23 -5.69 2.97
CA VAL A 211 -8.56 -6.95 3.64
C VAL A 211 -8.89 -8.05 2.62
N TRP A 212 -9.75 -7.76 1.64
CA TRP A 212 -10.11 -8.72 0.60
C TRP A 212 -8.90 -9.18 -0.23
N ARG A 213 -8.00 -8.23 -0.56
CA ARG A 213 -6.75 -8.56 -1.26
C ARG A 213 -5.82 -9.43 -0.43
N LEU A 214 -5.67 -9.10 0.85
CA LEU A 214 -4.86 -9.90 1.76
C LEU A 214 -5.41 -11.31 1.89
N ARG A 215 -6.75 -11.49 1.96
CA ARG A 215 -7.39 -12.81 1.92
C ARG A 215 -7.01 -13.63 0.70
N ARG A 216 -6.96 -13.01 -0.48
CA ARG A 216 -6.55 -13.70 -1.72
C ARG A 216 -5.12 -14.23 -1.67
N LEU A 217 -4.28 -13.71 -0.80
CA LEU A 217 -2.88 -14.12 -0.65
C LEU A 217 -2.70 -15.16 0.45
N ILE A 218 -3.48 -15.08 1.54
CA ILE A 218 -3.26 -15.91 2.74
C ILE A 218 -4.35 -16.93 3.03
N GLU A 219 -5.50 -16.88 2.36
CA GLU A 219 -6.59 -17.85 2.53
C GLU A 219 -6.61 -18.84 1.39
N ASP A 220 -7.09 -20.07 1.68
CA ASP A 220 -7.34 -21.07 0.66
C ASP A 220 -8.64 -20.76 -0.11
N ASP A 221 -9.65 -20.25 0.60
CA ASP A 221 -10.90 -19.72 0.03
C ASP A 221 -11.15 -18.29 0.56
N PRO A 222 -10.87 -17.24 -0.23
CA PRO A 222 -11.10 -15.86 0.17
C PRO A 222 -12.56 -15.51 0.51
N SER A 223 -13.53 -16.29 -0.02
CA SER A 223 -14.96 -16.09 0.23
C SER A 223 -15.40 -16.70 1.57
N ASN A 224 -14.64 -17.67 2.07
CA ASN A 224 -14.84 -18.30 3.37
C ASN A 224 -13.56 -18.25 4.22
N PRO A 225 -13.15 -17.04 4.64
CA PRO A 225 -11.85 -16.82 5.27
C PRO A 225 -11.80 -17.47 6.67
N ARG A 226 -10.71 -18.19 6.93
CA ARG A 226 -10.45 -18.83 8.22
C ARG A 226 -9.51 -18.02 9.09
N ARG A 227 -8.49 -17.40 8.48
CA ARG A 227 -7.44 -16.64 9.19
C ARG A 227 -7.80 -15.19 9.40
N LEU A 228 -8.39 -14.54 8.40
CA LEU A 228 -8.78 -13.14 8.48
C LEU A 228 -10.31 -13.01 8.46
N GLN A 229 -10.93 -13.20 9.62
CA GLN A 229 -12.38 -13.26 9.77
C GLN A 229 -13.02 -11.87 9.82
N THR A 230 -14.26 -11.77 9.30
CA THR A 230 -15.10 -10.58 9.45
C THR A 230 -15.97 -10.71 10.69
N MET A 231 -15.78 -9.80 11.63
CA MET A 231 -16.67 -9.63 12.78
C MET A 231 -17.76 -8.64 12.39
N ARG A 232 -18.95 -9.17 12.03
CA ARG A 232 -20.06 -8.38 11.46
C ARG A 232 -20.40 -7.18 12.35
N GLY A 233 -20.50 -6.00 11.74
CA GLY A 233 -20.82 -4.75 12.44
C GLY A 233 -19.68 -4.16 13.27
N VAL A 234 -18.53 -4.84 13.39
CA VAL A 234 -17.39 -4.39 14.19
C VAL A 234 -16.15 -4.16 13.32
N GLY A 235 -15.58 -5.21 12.72
CA GLY A 235 -14.32 -5.10 12.01
C GLY A 235 -13.76 -6.46 11.59
N TYR A 236 -12.48 -6.68 11.87
CA TYR A 236 -11.74 -7.86 11.46
C TYR A 236 -10.92 -8.45 12.60
N MET A 237 -10.73 -9.76 12.57
CA MET A 237 -9.92 -10.50 13.52
C MET A 237 -8.98 -11.44 12.77
N PHE A 238 -7.72 -11.45 13.16
CA PHE A 238 -6.71 -12.36 12.62
C PHE A 238 -6.52 -13.56 13.55
N ILE A 239 -6.64 -14.75 13.00
CA ILE A 239 -6.49 -16.03 13.68
C ILE A 239 -5.28 -16.73 13.07
N PRO A 240 -4.11 -16.72 13.73
CA PRO A 240 -2.89 -17.32 13.19
C PRO A 240 -3.02 -18.84 13.03
N ASP A 241 -3.60 -19.50 14.02
CA ASP A 241 -3.80 -20.97 14.02
C ASP A 241 -5.29 -21.27 13.93
N SER A 242 -5.72 -21.89 12.83
CA SER A 242 -7.08 -22.40 12.72
C SER A 242 -7.13 -23.84 13.27
N PRO A 243 -8.19 -24.25 13.99
CA PRO A 243 -8.33 -25.64 14.47
C PRO A 243 -8.22 -26.72 13.38
N ALA A 244 -8.36 -26.31 12.11
CA ALA A 244 -8.20 -27.24 10.98
C ALA A 244 -6.73 -27.42 10.53
N ASP A 245 -5.80 -26.61 11.04
CA ASP A 245 -4.37 -26.76 10.74
C ASP A 245 -3.71 -27.83 11.64
N GLU A 246 -4.37 -28.23 12.75
CA GLU A 246 -3.92 -29.29 13.66
C GLU A 246 -4.23 -30.71 13.18
N GLU A 247 -5.17 -30.87 12.23
CA GLU A 247 -5.58 -32.19 11.71
C GLU A 247 -4.74 -32.68 10.50
N SER A 248 -3.76 -31.91 10.04
CA SER A 248 -2.98 -32.21 8.83
C SER A 248 -1.50 -32.53 9.10
N VAL A 249 -1.15 -32.96 10.33
CA VAL A 249 0.19 -33.44 10.71
C VAL A 249 0.20 -34.95 10.97
#